data_b2a24e73a3d451b77cc918de6bfe06f6
#
_entry.id   b2a24e73a3d451b77cc918de6bfe06f6
#
_cell.length_a   1.000
_cell.length_b   1.000
_cell.length_c   1.000
_cell.angle_alpha   90.00
_cell.angle_beta   90.00
_cell.angle_gamma   90.00
#
_symmetry.space_group_name_H-M   'P 1'
#
loop_
_entity.id
_entity.type
_entity.pdbx_description
1 polymer ?
#
loop_
_entity_poly.entity_id
_entity_poly.type
_entity_poly.pdbx_seq_one_letter_code
_entity_poly.pdbx_strand_id
1 'polypeptide(L)'
;MNAPIGVFDSGVGGLTVAREIMRQLPEESMIYFGDTARVPYGTKSKDTIVRYSRQIVNFLLSKGVKAVVIACNTASALALADLQELYNVPIIGMVQPGAIAAMNATKNKNIGIIGTNATIKSGQYGQYLRKLDPSVTVVTKACPLFVPLVEEGLIDDRITEDMVSRYLREFKQYDIDSLILGCTHYPLLINPIQRFV
;
A
#
# COMPACT_ATOMS: atom_id res chain seq x y z
N MET A 1 -21.65 7.90 -20.94
CA MET A 1 -20.40 8.00 -20.14
C MET A 1 -20.13 6.64 -19.51
N ASN A 2 -18.90 6.16 -19.57
CA ASN A 2 -18.54 4.90 -18.88
C ASN A 2 -18.68 5.08 -17.36
N ALA A 3 -19.13 4.04 -16.65
CA ALA A 3 -19.22 4.05 -15.19
C ALA A 3 -17.81 4.27 -14.61
N PRO A 4 -17.65 5.09 -13.53
CA PRO A 4 -16.34 5.45 -13.00
C PRO A 4 -15.65 4.29 -12.25
N ILE A 5 -14.33 4.42 -12.06
CA ILE A 5 -13.56 3.57 -11.15
C ILE A 5 -13.61 4.20 -9.75
N GLY A 6 -14.03 3.44 -8.74
CA GLY A 6 -13.91 3.84 -7.35
C GLY A 6 -12.51 3.58 -6.82
N VAL A 7 -11.89 4.57 -6.19
CA VAL A 7 -10.58 4.41 -5.54
C VAL A 7 -10.72 4.84 -4.09
N PHE A 8 -10.25 4.04 -3.13
CA PHE A 8 -10.26 4.48 -1.75
C PHE A 8 -8.95 4.22 -1.01
N ASP A 9 -8.70 5.08 -0.04
CA ASP A 9 -7.57 5.01 0.89
C ASP A 9 -8.03 5.37 2.31
N SER A 10 -7.19 5.07 3.28
CA SER A 10 -7.40 5.51 4.67
C SER A 10 -7.31 7.02 4.87
N GLY A 11 -6.77 7.77 3.90
CA GLY A 11 -6.58 9.20 3.96
C GLY A 11 -6.29 9.82 2.60
N VAL A 12 -5.29 10.69 2.55
CA VAL A 12 -4.88 11.40 1.33
C VAL A 12 -3.70 10.74 0.61
N GLY A 13 -2.98 9.84 1.28
CA GLY A 13 -1.81 9.16 0.70
C GLY A 13 -2.14 8.37 -0.57
N GLY A 14 -3.35 7.84 -0.68
CA GLY A 14 -3.83 7.12 -1.86
C GLY A 14 -3.96 7.96 -3.13
N LEU A 15 -3.85 9.29 -3.04
CA LEU A 15 -3.74 10.16 -4.22
C LEU A 15 -2.50 9.83 -5.07
N THR A 16 -1.46 9.22 -4.49
CA THR A 16 -0.32 8.69 -5.26
C THR A 16 -0.75 7.60 -6.24
N VAL A 17 -1.63 6.71 -5.81
CA VAL A 17 -2.22 5.64 -6.65
C VAL A 17 -3.22 6.24 -7.64
N ALA A 18 -4.09 7.14 -7.20
CA ALA A 18 -5.07 7.80 -8.06
C ALA A 18 -4.40 8.55 -9.23
N ARG A 19 -3.31 9.26 -8.94
CA ARG A 19 -2.50 9.95 -9.97
C ARG A 19 -1.96 8.98 -11.03
N GLU A 20 -1.49 7.82 -10.61
CA GLU A 20 -0.94 6.83 -11.52
C GLU A 20 -2.04 6.18 -12.38
N ILE A 21 -3.21 5.92 -11.81
CA ILE A 21 -4.37 5.44 -12.58
C ILE A 21 -4.78 6.47 -13.63
N MET A 22 -4.90 7.75 -13.26
CA MET A 22 -5.23 8.81 -14.23
C MET A 22 -4.20 8.93 -15.36
N ARG A 23 -2.92 8.75 -15.03
CA ARG A 23 -1.84 8.80 -16.03
C ARG A 23 -1.92 7.63 -17.03
N GLN A 24 -2.28 6.43 -16.55
CA GLN A 24 -2.32 5.23 -17.40
C GLN A 24 -3.67 5.03 -18.09
N LEU A 25 -4.75 5.53 -17.50
CA LEU A 25 -6.12 5.40 -17.99
C LEU A 25 -6.81 6.78 -18.09
N PRO A 26 -6.32 7.69 -18.94
CA PRO A 26 -6.78 9.09 -18.97
C PRO A 26 -8.25 9.25 -19.38
N GLU A 27 -8.81 8.27 -20.09
CA GLU A 27 -10.22 8.27 -20.53
C GLU A 27 -11.20 7.76 -19.43
N GLU A 28 -10.69 7.26 -18.31
CA GLU A 28 -11.53 6.72 -17.23
C GLU A 28 -11.89 7.78 -16.21
N SER A 29 -13.18 7.89 -15.93
CA SER A 29 -13.66 8.70 -14.80
C SER A 29 -13.37 8.00 -13.48
N MET A 30 -13.05 8.77 -12.43
CA MET A 30 -12.70 8.24 -11.13
C MET A 30 -13.47 8.94 -10.02
N ILE A 31 -13.84 8.18 -8.99
CA ILE A 31 -14.32 8.70 -7.70
C ILE A 31 -13.33 8.27 -6.63
N TYR A 32 -12.67 9.25 -6.02
CA TYR A 32 -11.74 9.00 -4.90
C TYR A 32 -12.43 9.20 -3.55
N PHE A 33 -12.22 8.26 -2.62
CA PHE A 33 -12.69 8.34 -1.24
C PHE A 33 -11.50 8.23 -0.28
N GLY A 34 -11.16 9.31 0.43
CA GLY A 34 -10.18 9.31 1.52
C GLY A 34 -10.88 9.28 2.88
N ASP A 35 -10.62 8.24 3.69
CA ASP A 35 -11.24 8.08 5.01
C ASP A 35 -10.50 8.86 6.10
N THR A 36 -10.37 10.16 5.88
CA THR A 36 -9.58 11.07 6.74
C THR A 36 -10.08 11.15 8.18
N ALA A 37 -11.37 10.84 8.40
CA ALA A 37 -11.95 10.85 9.76
C ALA A 37 -11.49 9.66 10.62
N ARG A 38 -10.97 8.57 10.00
CA ARG A 38 -10.64 7.33 10.71
C ARG A 38 -9.18 6.89 10.53
N VAL A 39 -8.35 7.70 9.92
CA VAL A 39 -6.89 7.51 9.82
C VAL A 39 -6.25 7.51 11.22
N PRO A 40 -5.13 6.80 11.45
CA PRO A 40 -4.47 5.85 10.56
C PRO A 40 -5.07 4.43 10.63
N TYR A 41 -5.04 3.71 9.51
CA TYR A 41 -5.49 2.31 9.46
C TYR A 41 -4.44 1.31 9.99
N GLY A 42 -3.18 1.65 9.93
CA GLY A 42 -2.06 0.75 10.24
C GLY A 42 -1.97 0.24 11.68
N THR A 43 -2.78 0.81 12.60
CA THR A 43 -2.86 0.43 14.03
C THR A 43 -4.16 -0.27 14.39
N LYS A 44 -5.10 -0.40 13.45
CA LYS A 44 -6.43 -0.96 13.71
C LYS A 44 -6.47 -2.49 13.49
N SER A 45 -7.46 -3.14 14.12
CA SER A 45 -7.70 -4.57 13.95
C SER A 45 -8.25 -4.91 12.56
N LYS A 46 -8.10 -6.18 12.12
CA LYS A 46 -8.68 -6.68 10.86
C LYS A 46 -10.17 -6.38 10.78
N ASP A 47 -10.94 -6.73 11.81
CA ASP A 47 -12.41 -6.56 11.84
C ASP A 47 -12.82 -5.10 11.65
N THR A 48 -12.07 -4.17 12.27
CA THR A 48 -12.31 -2.74 12.12
C THR A 48 -12.05 -2.29 10.67
N ILE A 49 -10.94 -2.74 10.07
CA ILE A 49 -10.59 -2.40 8.68
C ILE A 49 -11.60 -2.98 7.71
N VAL A 50 -12.01 -4.23 7.87
CA VAL A 50 -13.05 -4.87 7.04
C VAL A 50 -14.35 -4.07 7.12
N ARG A 51 -14.79 -3.73 8.33
CA ARG A 51 -16.01 -2.94 8.54
C ARG A 51 -15.96 -1.57 7.85
N TYR A 52 -14.84 -0.84 7.99
CA TYR A 52 -14.67 0.46 7.34
C TYR A 52 -14.63 0.33 5.83
N SER A 53 -13.88 -0.63 5.32
CA SER A 53 -13.78 -0.90 3.88
C SER A 53 -15.13 -1.25 3.26
N ARG A 54 -15.95 -2.05 3.95
CA ARG A 54 -17.33 -2.36 3.51
C ARG A 54 -18.20 -1.10 3.41
N GLN A 55 -18.13 -0.20 4.39
CA GLN A 55 -18.89 1.06 4.35
C GLN A 55 -18.48 1.91 3.16
N ILE A 56 -17.18 1.99 2.87
CA ILE A 56 -16.63 2.76 1.75
C ILE A 56 -17.05 2.13 0.41
N VAL A 57 -16.91 0.81 0.27
CA VAL A 57 -17.32 0.09 -0.95
C VAL A 57 -18.81 0.29 -1.21
N ASN A 58 -19.68 0.17 -0.18
CA ASN A 58 -21.12 0.43 -0.33
C ASN A 58 -21.39 1.87 -0.81
N PHE A 59 -20.67 2.86 -0.27
CA PHE A 59 -20.79 4.24 -0.72
C PHE A 59 -20.34 4.39 -2.18
N LEU A 60 -19.22 3.82 -2.58
CA LEU A 60 -18.74 3.88 -3.96
C LEU A 60 -19.72 3.19 -4.93
N LEU A 61 -20.26 2.03 -4.55
CA LEU A 61 -21.29 1.33 -5.33
C LEU A 61 -22.56 2.17 -5.50
N SER A 62 -22.98 2.92 -4.47
CA SER A 62 -24.12 3.87 -4.59
C SER A 62 -23.87 5.00 -5.58
N LYS A 63 -22.61 5.25 -5.95
CA LYS A 63 -22.20 6.21 -7.00
C LYS A 63 -22.05 5.58 -8.38
N GLY A 64 -22.41 4.29 -8.52
CA GLY A 64 -22.41 3.59 -9.81
C GLY A 64 -21.01 3.23 -10.34
N VAL A 65 -20.02 3.01 -9.47
CA VAL A 65 -18.68 2.60 -9.91
C VAL A 65 -18.70 1.20 -10.53
N LYS A 66 -17.91 0.98 -11.59
CA LYS A 66 -17.77 -0.33 -12.28
C LYS A 66 -16.72 -1.23 -11.65
N ALA A 67 -15.80 -0.69 -10.89
CA ALA A 67 -14.73 -1.41 -10.19
C ALA A 67 -14.26 -0.59 -8.99
N VAL A 68 -13.60 -1.24 -8.02
CA VAL A 68 -13.03 -0.58 -6.85
C VAL A 68 -11.54 -0.90 -6.73
N VAL A 69 -10.72 0.13 -6.55
CA VAL A 69 -9.29 0.02 -6.24
C VAL A 69 -9.07 0.40 -4.77
N ILE A 70 -8.50 -0.51 -4.00
CA ILE A 70 -8.09 -0.27 -2.62
C ILE A 70 -6.65 0.26 -2.65
N ALA A 71 -6.47 1.58 -2.66
CA ALA A 71 -5.14 2.19 -2.66
C ALA A 71 -4.39 1.95 -1.34
N CYS A 72 -5.10 1.91 -0.21
CA CYS A 72 -4.54 1.63 1.10
C CYS A 72 -3.94 0.22 1.20
N ASN A 73 -2.62 0.11 1.43
CA ASN A 73 -1.96 -1.18 1.59
C ASN A 73 -2.46 -1.97 2.80
N THR A 74 -2.77 -1.29 3.90
CA THR A 74 -3.35 -1.93 5.10
C THR A 74 -4.73 -2.52 4.79
N ALA A 75 -5.61 -1.79 4.13
CA ALA A 75 -6.92 -2.29 3.74
C ALA A 75 -6.81 -3.39 2.68
N SER A 76 -5.90 -3.25 1.71
CA SER A 76 -5.61 -4.30 0.71
C SER A 76 -5.16 -5.61 1.37
N ALA A 77 -4.27 -5.53 2.36
CA ALA A 77 -3.74 -6.71 3.03
C ALA A 77 -4.76 -7.40 3.95
N LEU A 78 -5.68 -6.65 4.57
CA LEU A 78 -6.57 -7.16 5.62
C LEU A 78 -8.01 -7.38 5.16
N ALA A 79 -8.52 -6.63 4.18
CA ALA A 79 -9.93 -6.63 3.83
C ALA A 79 -10.22 -7.13 2.39
N LEU A 80 -9.22 -7.20 1.49
CA LEU A 80 -9.46 -7.51 0.09
C LEU A 80 -10.26 -8.81 -0.11
N ALA A 81 -9.84 -9.90 0.54
CA ALA A 81 -10.50 -11.20 0.38
C ALA A 81 -11.97 -11.15 0.84
N ASP A 82 -12.20 -10.59 2.04
CA ASP A 82 -13.56 -10.44 2.60
C ASP A 82 -14.47 -9.56 1.69
N LEU A 83 -13.88 -8.56 1.01
CA LEU A 83 -14.64 -7.72 0.09
C LEU A 83 -14.92 -8.41 -1.24
N GLN A 84 -13.96 -9.17 -1.78
CA GLN A 84 -14.14 -9.92 -3.02
C GLN A 84 -15.18 -11.02 -2.89
N GLU A 85 -15.34 -11.63 -1.71
CA GLU A 85 -16.40 -12.59 -1.43
C GLU A 85 -17.78 -11.94 -1.34
N LEU A 86 -17.84 -10.69 -0.88
CA LEU A 86 -19.11 -10.00 -0.58
C LEU A 86 -19.70 -9.27 -1.79
N TYR A 87 -18.87 -8.80 -2.71
CA TYR A 87 -19.30 -7.93 -3.81
C TYR A 87 -18.99 -8.52 -5.18
N ASN A 88 -19.92 -8.38 -6.11
CA ASN A 88 -19.81 -8.90 -7.50
C ASN A 88 -19.06 -7.95 -8.45
N VAL A 89 -18.55 -6.81 -7.99
CA VAL A 89 -17.73 -5.91 -8.80
C VAL A 89 -16.25 -6.25 -8.65
N PRO A 90 -15.42 -6.02 -9.68
CA PRO A 90 -13.99 -6.18 -9.55
C PRO A 90 -13.44 -5.31 -8.43
N ILE A 91 -12.73 -5.90 -7.46
CA ILE A 91 -12.03 -5.20 -6.37
C ILE A 91 -10.55 -5.57 -6.45
N ILE A 92 -9.71 -4.55 -6.59
CA ILE A 92 -8.27 -4.67 -6.80
C ILE A 92 -7.55 -4.04 -5.61
N GLY A 93 -6.59 -4.76 -5.01
CA GLY A 93 -5.73 -4.26 -3.94
C GLY A 93 -4.29 -4.06 -4.42
N MET A 94 -3.45 -3.44 -3.58
CA MET A 94 -2.06 -3.10 -3.91
C MET A 94 -1.05 -4.21 -3.68
N VAL A 95 -1.39 -5.24 -2.89
CA VAL A 95 -0.43 -6.29 -2.51
C VAL A 95 0.05 -7.09 -3.71
N GLN A 96 -0.89 -7.59 -4.53
CA GLN A 96 -0.54 -8.42 -5.69
C GLN A 96 0.25 -7.65 -6.76
N PRO A 97 -0.19 -6.49 -7.26
CA PRO A 97 0.59 -5.73 -8.25
C PRO A 97 1.95 -5.29 -7.71
N GLY A 98 2.04 -4.92 -6.42
CA GLY A 98 3.32 -4.57 -5.79
C GLY A 98 4.29 -5.76 -5.72
N ALA A 99 3.80 -6.96 -5.40
CA ALA A 99 4.61 -8.18 -5.39
C ALA A 99 5.10 -8.55 -6.80
N ILE A 100 4.22 -8.46 -7.81
CA ILE A 100 4.60 -8.72 -9.21
C ILE A 100 5.66 -7.72 -9.68
N ALA A 101 5.48 -6.43 -9.39
CA ALA A 101 6.44 -5.40 -9.77
C ALA A 101 7.82 -5.64 -9.14
N ALA A 102 7.87 -6.03 -7.86
CA ALA A 102 9.12 -6.34 -7.17
C ALA A 102 9.80 -7.58 -7.76
N MET A 103 9.04 -8.63 -8.09
CA MET A 103 9.60 -9.83 -8.74
C MET A 103 10.17 -9.54 -10.13
N ASN A 104 9.56 -8.63 -10.87
CA ASN A 104 10.05 -8.21 -12.19
C ASN A 104 11.30 -7.31 -12.09
N ALA A 105 11.49 -6.61 -10.98
CA ALA A 105 12.61 -5.69 -10.78
C ALA A 105 13.83 -6.36 -10.16
N THR A 106 13.64 -7.35 -9.28
CA THR A 106 14.74 -8.02 -8.59
C THR A 106 15.59 -8.86 -9.53
N LYS A 107 16.91 -8.91 -9.28
CA LYS A 107 17.88 -9.75 -10.00
C LYS A 107 18.36 -10.92 -9.15
N ASN A 108 18.45 -10.72 -7.83
CA ASN A 108 18.98 -11.71 -6.89
C ASN A 108 17.89 -12.38 -6.03
N LYS A 109 16.62 -11.98 -6.20
CA LYS A 109 15.44 -12.45 -5.46
C LYS A 109 15.46 -12.13 -3.97
N ASN A 110 16.25 -11.15 -3.54
CA ASN A 110 16.23 -10.63 -2.17
C ASN A 110 15.38 -9.36 -2.11
N ILE A 111 14.15 -9.48 -1.61
CA ILE A 111 13.17 -8.41 -1.62
C ILE A 111 12.91 -7.91 -0.21
N GLY A 112 13.11 -6.61 0.00
CA GLY A 112 12.70 -5.91 1.19
C GLY A 112 11.24 -5.45 1.10
N ILE A 113 10.54 -5.44 2.23
CA ILE A 113 9.19 -4.89 2.33
C ILE A 113 9.11 -4.00 3.55
N ILE A 114 8.75 -2.74 3.36
CA ILE A 114 8.41 -1.84 4.45
C ILE A 114 6.92 -1.50 4.41
N GLY A 115 6.31 -1.32 5.59
CA GLY A 115 4.87 -1.05 5.68
C GLY A 115 4.44 -0.64 7.07
N THR A 116 3.13 -0.44 7.25
CA THR A 116 2.56 -0.26 8.58
C THR A 116 2.64 -1.55 9.39
N ASN A 117 2.46 -1.45 10.72
CA ASN A 117 2.40 -2.65 11.58
C ASN A 117 1.39 -3.68 11.06
N ALA A 118 0.19 -3.25 10.69
CA ALA A 118 -0.86 -4.15 10.22
C ALA A 118 -0.51 -4.80 8.86
N THR A 119 0.04 -4.02 7.90
CA THR A 119 0.48 -4.55 6.61
C THR A 119 1.57 -5.63 6.79
N ILE A 120 2.58 -5.36 7.61
CA ILE A 120 3.67 -6.31 7.83
C ILE A 120 3.18 -7.55 8.57
N LYS A 121 2.41 -7.39 9.66
CA LYS A 121 1.84 -8.52 10.42
C LYS A 121 0.92 -9.42 9.60
N SER A 122 0.26 -8.90 8.57
CA SER A 122 -0.60 -9.69 7.68
C SER A 122 0.16 -10.77 6.92
N GLY A 123 1.45 -10.57 6.65
CA GLY A 123 2.28 -11.46 5.86
C GLY A 123 1.91 -11.56 4.37
N GLN A 124 0.91 -10.83 3.90
CA GLN A 124 0.32 -10.99 2.56
C GLN A 124 1.34 -10.78 1.42
N TYR A 125 2.20 -9.77 1.51
CA TYR A 125 3.24 -9.56 0.52
C TYR A 125 4.20 -10.77 0.42
N GLY A 126 4.67 -11.27 1.57
CA GLY A 126 5.55 -12.43 1.59
C GLY A 126 4.88 -13.71 1.07
N GLN A 127 3.59 -13.90 1.36
CA GLN A 127 2.81 -15.02 0.81
C GLN A 127 2.69 -14.92 -0.71
N TYR A 128 2.37 -13.74 -1.26
CA TYR A 128 2.29 -13.53 -2.70
C TYR A 128 3.63 -13.72 -3.40
N LEU A 129 4.70 -13.17 -2.85
CA LEU A 129 6.05 -13.33 -3.41
C LEU A 129 6.45 -14.81 -3.47
N ARG A 130 6.26 -15.57 -2.38
CA ARG A 130 6.58 -17.01 -2.35
C ARG A 130 5.67 -17.85 -3.23
N LYS A 131 4.44 -17.38 -3.52
CA LYS A 131 3.55 -18.01 -4.50
C LYS A 131 4.05 -17.81 -5.92
N LEU A 132 4.67 -16.66 -6.22
CA LEU A 132 5.28 -16.38 -7.52
C LEU A 132 6.59 -17.15 -7.69
N ASP A 133 7.42 -17.16 -6.67
CA ASP A 133 8.68 -17.90 -6.64
C ASP A 133 9.02 -18.34 -5.19
N PRO A 134 8.97 -19.65 -4.90
CA PRO A 134 9.31 -20.16 -3.55
C PRO A 134 10.76 -19.90 -3.11
N SER A 135 11.67 -19.59 -4.03
CA SER A 135 13.08 -19.34 -3.72
C SER A 135 13.36 -17.90 -3.27
N VAL A 136 12.35 -17.02 -3.28
CA VAL A 136 12.53 -15.61 -2.92
C VAL A 136 12.87 -15.45 -1.43
N THR A 137 13.88 -14.64 -1.16
CA THR A 137 14.19 -14.17 0.20
C THR A 137 13.39 -12.90 0.47
N VAL A 138 12.62 -12.91 1.55
CA VAL A 138 11.76 -11.78 1.92
C VAL A 138 12.14 -11.26 3.30
N VAL A 139 12.56 -10.00 3.34
CA VAL A 139 12.88 -9.28 4.59
C VAL A 139 11.84 -8.20 4.81
N THR A 140 11.22 -8.16 5.99
CA THR A 140 10.12 -7.24 6.27
C THR A 140 10.39 -6.34 7.45
N LYS A 141 9.97 -5.06 7.36
CA LYS A 141 10.07 -4.10 8.47
C LYS A 141 8.83 -3.24 8.58
N ALA A 142 8.27 -3.17 9.78
CA ALA A 142 7.25 -2.18 10.10
C ALA A 142 7.92 -0.82 10.37
N CYS A 143 7.44 0.23 9.70
CA CYS A 143 7.96 1.59 9.80
C CYS A 143 6.85 2.57 10.21
N PRO A 144 6.22 2.41 11.40
CA PRO A 144 5.01 3.14 11.76
C PRO A 144 5.18 4.66 11.82
N LEU A 145 6.38 5.18 12.07
CA LEU A 145 6.62 6.62 12.16
C LEU A 145 6.72 7.31 10.78
N PHE A 146 6.85 6.57 9.68
CA PHE A 146 6.92 7.19 8.35
C PHE A 146 5.61 7.90 7.97
N VAL A 147 4.45 7.39 8.39
CA VAL A 147 3.16 8.05 8.13
C VAL A 147 3.08 9.42 8.82
N PRO A 148 3.27 9.54 10.15
CA PRO A 148 3.29 10.85 10.81
C PRO A 148 4.32 11.82 10.23
N LEU A 149 5.53 11.36 9.91
CA LEU A 149 6.55 12.23 9.32
C LEU A 149 6.11 12.85 8.00
N VAL A 150 5.45 12.05 7.15
CA VAL A 150 4.90 12.54 5.88
C VAL A 150 3.75 13.52 6.12
N GLU A 151 2.82 13.20 7.03
CA GLU A 151 1.66 14.04 7.33
C GLU A 151 2.05 15.38 7.95
N GLU A 152 3.15 15.44 8.71
CA GLU A 152 3.74 16.67 9.24
C GLU A 152 4.64 17.41 8.23
N GLY A 153 4.78 16.89 7.00
CA GLY A 153 5.60 17.52 5.96
C GLY A 153 7.12 17.36 6.13
N LEU A 154 7.57 16.52 7.07
CA LEU A 154 8.98 16.25 7.34
C LEU A 154 9.55 15.24 6.33
N ILE A 155 9.46 15.57 5.03
CA ILE A 155 9.81 14.64 3.93
C ILE A 155 11.32 14.56 3.72
N ASP A 156 11.97 15.69 3.51
CA ASP A 156 13.44 15.81 3.35
C ASP A 156 14.06 16.47 4.61
N ASP A 157 13.83 15.88 5.77
CA ASP A 157 14.23 16.38 7.07
C ASP A 157 15.20 15.39 7.74
N ARG A 158 16.11 15.93 8.56
CA ARG A 158 17.08 15.13 9.31
C ARG A 158 16.44 14.09 10.21
N ILE A 159 15.28 14.41 10.80
CA ILE A 159 14.53 13.46 11.64
C ILE A 159 14.09 12.27 10.79
N THR A 160 13.64 12.52 9.56
CA THR A 160 13.24 11.47 8.62
C THR A 160 14.45 10.63 8.18
N GLU A 161 15.59 11.23 7.90
CA GLU A 161 16.82 10.49 7.58
C GLU A 161 17.27 9.59 8.74
N ASP A 162 17.23 10.11 9.98
CA ASP A 162 17.53 9.32 11.19
C ASP A 162 16.55 8.13 11.35
N MET A 163 15.27 8.34 11.07
CA MET A 163 14.26 7.28 11.14
C MET A 163 14.42 6.25 10.03
N VAL A 164 14.75 6.67 8.80
CA VAL A 164 15.09 5.77 7.69
C VAL A 164 16.28 4.89 8.09
N SER A 165 17.35 5.49 8.60
CA SER A 165 18.53 4.76 9.06
C SER A 165 18.19 3.74 10.16
N ARG A 166 17.36 4.11 11.15
CA ARG A 166 16.95 3.20 12.23
C ARG A 166 16.17 2.00 11.72
N TYR A 167 15.19 2.25 10.83
CA TYR A 167 14.34 1.18 10.33
C TYR A 167 15.03 0.28 9.31
N LEU A 168 15.85 0.86 8.42
CA LEU A 168 16.40 0.11 7.29
C LEU A 168 17.81 -0.44 7.51
N ARG A 169 18.45 -0.12 8.64
CA ARG A 169 19.82 -0.59 8.96
C ARG A 169 19.99 -2.11 8.79
N GLU A 170 19.02 -2.89 9.25
CA GLU A 170 19.08 -4.35 9.18
C GLU A 170 19.03 -4.88 7.73
N PHE A 171 18.44 -4.13 6.79
CA PHE A 171 18.36 -4.56 5.39
C PHE A 171 19.72 -4.67 4.70
N LYS A 172 20.71 -3.91 5.18
CA LYS A 172 22.10 -3.98 4.67
C LYS A 172 22.76 -5.35 4.84
N GLN A 173 22.20 -6.21 5.70
CA GLN A 173 22.72 -7.56 5.94
C GLN A 173 22.19 -8.60 4.94
N TYR A 174 21.18 -8.25 4.13
CA TYR A 174 20.45 -9.20 3.30
C TYR A 174 20.64 -9.01 1.80
N ASP A 175 21.50 -8.08 1.38
CA ASP A 175 21.77 -7.79 -0.04
C ASP A 175 20.47 -7.65 -0.86
N ILE A 176 19.48 -6.89 -0.31
CA ILE A 176 18.24 -6.64 -1.01
C ILE A 176 18.49 -5.74 -2.24
N ASP A 177 17.90 -6.10 -3.38
CA ASP A 177 17.99 -5.32 -4.61
C ASP A 177 16.65 -4.73 -5.05
N SER A 178 15.58 -5.06 -4.33
CA SER A 178 14.24 -4.51 -4.56
C SER A 178 13.56 -4.24 -3.23
N LEU A 179 12.90 -3.07 -3.10
CA LEU A 179 12.21 -2.64 -1.88
C LEU A 179 10.76 -2.26 -2.18
N ILE A 180 9.80 -2.99 -1.60
CA ILE A 180 8.38 -2.67 -1.68
C ILE A 180 8.03 -1.61 -0.63
N LEU A 181 7.48 -0.48 -1.11
CA LEU A 181 6.92 0.58 -0.28
C LEU A 181 5.45 0.27 0.03
N GLY A 182 5.20 -0.56 1.04
CA GLY A 182 3.89 -1.11 1.41
C GLY A 182 3.00 -0.15 2.19
N CYS A 183 3.01 1.14 1.84
CA CYS A 183 2.13 2.18 2.35
C CYS A 183 2.05 3.33 1.33
N THR A 184 0.88 3.93 1.16
CA THR A 184 0.64 5.05 0.22
C THR A 184 1.41 6.32 0.54
N HIS A 185 1.87 6.49 1.79
CA HIS A 185 2.71 7.61 2.21
C HIS A 185 4.19 7.43 1.85
N TYR A 186 4.68 6.19 1.81
CA TYR A 186 6.11 5.93 1.68
C TYR A 186 6.75 6.34 0.35
N PRO A 187 6.04 6.37 -0.79
CA PRO A 187 6.58 6.96 -2.02
C PRO A 187 7.02 8.42 -1.89
N LEU A 188 6.46 9.18 -0.94
CA LEU A 188 6.89 10.55 -0.65
C LEU A 188 8.24 10.62 0.06
N LEU A 189 8.69 9.52 0.67
CA LEU A 189 10.00 9.37 1.33
C LEU A 189 11.03 8.68 0.42
N ILE A 190 10.78 8.58 -0.89
CA ILE A 190 11.66 7.83 -1.80
C ILE A 190 13.10 8.37 -1.78
N ASN A 191 13.28 9.69 -1.74
CA ASN A 191 14.60 10.31 -1.73
C ASN A 191 15.43 9.93 -0.49
N PRO A 192 14.98 10.15 0.77
CA PRO A 192 15.74 9.72 1.94
C PRO A 192 15.92 8.20 2.01
N ILE A 193 14.96 7.40 1.54
CA ILE A 193 15.10 5.95 1.48
C ILE A 193 16.20 5.57 0.48
N GLN A 194 16.18 6.11 -0.76
CA GLN A 194 17.18 5.80 -1.78
C GLN A 194 18.59 6.26 -1.41
N ARG A 195 18.74 7.35 -0.64
CA ARG A 195 20.06 7.76 -0.14
C ARG A 195 20.64 6.79 0.89
N PHE A 196 19.82 5.98 1.52
CA PHE A 196 20.23 5.08 2.60
C PHE A 196 20.51 3.65 2.13
N VAL A 197 19.71 3.10 1.17
CA VAL A 197 19.77 1.70 0.71
C VAL A 197 20.74 1.45 -0.44
#